data_acbc895179c43100d804badb97446692
#
_entry.id   acbc895179c43100d804badb97446692
#
_cell.length_a   1.000
_cell.length_b   1.000
_cell.length_c   1.000
_cell.angle_alpha   90.00
_cell.angle_beta   90.00
_cell.angle_gamma   90.00
#
_symmetry.space_group_name_H-M   'P 1'
#
loop_
_entity.id
_entity.type
_entity.pdbx_description
1 polymer ?
#
loop_
_entity_poly.entity_id
_entity_poly.type
_entity_poly.pdbx_seq_one_letter_code
_entity_poly.pdbx_strand_id
1 'polypeptide(L)' 'MKVVDPVCKMTIDSEKAVATSEYKGQTIYFCAKGCKAKFDQAPEKYLGE' A
#
# COMPACT_ATOMS: atom_id res chain seq x y z
N MET A 1 1.03 12.21 -7.73
CA MET A 1 1.68 12.40 -6.42
C MET A 1 2.49 11.15 -6.07
N LYS A 2 3.61 11.36 -5.44
CA LYS A 2 4.45 10.24 -5.05
C LYS A 2 3.99 9.68 -3.71
N VAL A 3 3.86 8.37 -3.64
CA VAL A 3 3.45 7.67 -2.44
C VAL A 3 4.39 6.49 -2.22
N VAL A 4 4.39 5.98 -1.01
CA VAL A 4 5.25 4.84 -0.66
C VAL A 4 4.39 3.61 -0.45
N ASP A 5 4.75 2.52 -1.15
CA ASP A 5 4.12 1.22 -0.96
C ASP A 5 4.62 0.66 0.37
N PRO A 6 3.73 0.43 1.34
CA PRO A 6 4.18 -0.01 2.67
C PRO A 6 4.72 -1.44 2.67
N VAL A 7 4.35 -2.23 1.69
CA VAL A 7 4.83 -3.62 1.61
C VAL A 7 6.20 -3.69 0.97
N CYS A 8 6.35 -3.06 -0.19
CA CYS A 8 7.62 -3.05 -0.90
C CYS A 8 8.54 -1.95 -0.42
N LYS A 9 7.98 -0.92 0.23
CA LYS A 9 8.71 0.26 0.70
C LYS A 9 9.39 0.99 -0.45
N MET A 10 8.72 0.99 -1.60
CA MET A 10 9.21 1.70 -2.77
C MET A 10 8.33 2.91 -3.03
N THR A 11 8.96 3.97 -3.49
CA THR A 11 8.23 5.17 -3.88
C THR A 11 7.61 4.94 -5.25
N ILE A 12 6.31 5.14 -5.35
CA ILE A 12 5.59 5.01 -6.61
C ILE A 12 4.71 6.23 -6.80
N ASP A 13 4.21 6.39 -8.02
CA ASP A 13 3.27 7.45 -8.33
C ASP A 13 1.86 6.94 -8.05
N SER A 14 1.07 7.73 -7.31
CA SER A 14 -0.29 7.31 -6.95
C SER A 14 -1.12 7.04 -8.20
N GLU A 15 -0.84 7.72 -9.29
CA GLU A 15 -1.58 7.50 -10.53
C GLU A 15 -1.19 6.22 -11.23
N LYS A 16 -0.03 5.67 -10.88
CA LYS A 16 0.46 4.43 -11.49
C LYS A 16 0.29 3.24 -10.57
N ALA A 17 -0.33 3.44 -9.43
CA ALA A 17 -0.54 2.34 -8.50
C ALA A 17 -1.43 1.27 -9.12
N VAL A 18 -1.03 0.02 -8.99
CA VAL A 18 -1.79 -1.10 -9.55
C VAL A 18 -3.01 -1.40 -8.70
N ALA A 19 -2.89 -1.22 -7.40
CA ALA A 19 -3.98 -1.49 -6.48
C ALA A 19 -3.95 -0.49 -5.34
N THR A 20 -5.08 -0.35 -4.68
CA THR A 20 -5.19 0.56 -3.54
C THR A 20 -6.01 -0.11 -2.45
N SER A 21 -5.86 0.38 -1.22
CA SER A 21 -6.64 -0.08 -0.10
C SER A 21 -6.86 1.08 0.85
N GLU A 22 -7.85 0.96 1.70
CA GLU A 22 -8.12 2.00 2.70
C GLU A 22 -8.01 1.39 4.09
N TYR A 23 -7.27 2.07 4.96
CA TYR A 23 -7.05 1.58 6.30
C TYR A 23 -7.04 2.76 7.26
N LYS A 24 -7.96 2.76 8.22
CA LYS A 24 -8.07 3.80 9.25
C LYS A 24 -8.09 5.20 8.64
N GLY A 25 -8.83 5.37 7.56
CA GLY A 25 -8.97 6.66 6.92
C GLY A 25 -7.84 7.06 6.02
N GLN A 26 -6.89 6.17 5.80
CA GLN A 26 -5.76 6.43 4.90
C GLN A 26 -5.90 5.59 3.64
N THR A 27 -5.58 6.18 2.51
CA THR A 27 -5.53 5.45 1.26
C THR A 27 -4.12 4.93 1.06
N ILE A 28 -4.01 3.62 0.88
CA ILE A 28 -2.73 2.95 0.71
C ILE A 28 -2.60 2.53 -0.75
N TYR A 29 -1.46 2.80 -1.35
CA TYR A 29 -1.22 2.48 -2.75
C TYR A 29 -0.19 1.37 -2.85
N PHE A 30 -0.37 0.51 -3.84
CA PHE A 30 0.50 -0.66 -4.00
C PHE A 30 1.05 -0.72 -5.41
N CYS A 31 2.30 -1.13 -5.51
CA CYS A 31 2.95 -1.26 -6.81
C CYS A 31 2.52 -2.53 -7.54
N ALA A 32 1.94 -3.49 -6.83
CA ALA A 32 1.50 -4.75 -7.43
C ALA A 32 0.37 -5.33 -6.62
N LYS A 33 -0.42 -6.19 -7.26
CA LYS A 33 -1.55 -6.83 -6.59
C LYS A 33 -1.08 -7.73 -5.44
N GLY A 34 0.08 -8.32 -5.58
CA GLY A 34 0.63 -9.15 -4.51
C GLY A 34 0.90 -8.35 -3.25
N CYS A 35 1.33 -7.11 -3.41
CA CYS A 35 1.55 -6.24 -2.26
C CYS A 35 0.24 -5.94 -1.55
N LYS A 36 -0.82 -5.72 -2.32
CA LYS A 36 -2.13 -5.48 -1.71
C LYS A 36 -2.60 -6.70 -0.93
N ALA A 37 -2.44 -7.89 -1.50
CA ALA A 37 -2.85 -9.12 -0.83
C ALA A 37 -2.11 -9.30 0.48
N LYS A 38 -0.82 -9.04 0.48
CA LYS A 38 -0.03 -9.15 1.71
C LYS A 38 -0.47 -8.13 2.73
N PHE A 39 -0.76 -6.92 2.29
CA PHE A 39 -1.23 -5.88 3.21
C PHE A 39 -2.56 -6.27 3.82
N ASP A 40 -3.49 -6.78 3.01
CA ASP A 40 -4.81 -7.14 3.50
C ASP A 40 -4.75 -8.27 4.54
N GLN A 41 -3.74 -9.14 4.43
CA GLN A 41 -3.59 -10.22 5.40
C GLN A 41 -3.10 -9.71 6.75
N ALA A 42 -2.30 -8.68 6.76
CA ALA A 42 -1.72 -8.17 8.00
C ALA A 42 -1.45 -6.67 7.88
N PRO A 43 -2.51 -5.85 7.79
CA PRO A 43 -2.30 -4.42 7.62
C PRO A 43 -1.54 -3.80 8.76
N GLU A 44 -1.74 -4.28 9.96
CA GLU A 44 -1.07 -3.72 11.12
C GLU A 44 0.42 -3.99 11.10
N LYS A 45 0.83 -5.05 10.44
CA LYS A 45 2.24 -5.38 10.33
C LYS A 45 3.00 -4.31 9.56
N TYR A 46 2.32 -3.67 8.61
CA TYR A 46 2.96 -2.69 7.74
C TYR A 46 2.71 -1.25 8.18
N LEU A 47 1.59 -0.99 8.81
CA LEU A 47 1.22 0.37 9.18
C LEU A 47 1.05 0.57 10.68
N GLY A 48 0.88 -0.49 11.42
CA GLY A 48 0.43 -0.40 12.79
C GLY A 48 1.49 -0.27 13.84
N GLU A 49 2.70 0.11 13.46
CA GLU A 49 3.69 0.20 14.45
C GLU A 49 3.68 1.42 15.25
#